data_19a1ea9223d899a4055181b028c5e65c
#
_entry.id   19a1ea9223d899a4055181b028c5e65c
#
_cell.length_a   1.000
_cell.length_b   1.000
_cell.length_c   1.000
_cell.angle_alpha   90.00
_cell.angle_beta   90.00
_cell.angle_gamma   90.00
#
_symmetry.space_group_name_H-M   'P 1'
#
loop_
_entity.id
_entity.type
_entity.pdbx_description
1 polymer ?
#
loop_
_entity_poly.entity_id
_entity_poly.type
_entity_poly.pdbx_seq_one_letter_code
_entity_poly.pdbx_strand_id
1 'polypeptide(L)'
;MNFLVDYAAQLTAFTDFSGALGARPDYVQGGGGNTSVKMAHQWMAIKASGFCLSDIRPDHAYAVLNYPVLRGFYRNHLAQDFENVEASGSVVAKEAIRQVDGLDSLRPSVEAGFHSLLDGFVAHTHSVYANLAACSDQAQAVMDKALADAGYGYVLVPYVDPGARLTFAIQDALTAYQ
;
A
#
# COMPACT_ATOMS: atom_id res chain seq x y z
N MET A 1 -12.51 -19.04 15.70
CA MET A 1 -11.52 -17.94 15.75
C MET A 1 -12.16 -16.75 15.08
N ASN A 2 -12.41 -15.66 15.81
CA ASN A 2 -13.05 -14.46 15.26
C ASN A 2 -11.96 -13.45 14.95
N PHE A 3 -11.71 -13.23 13.65
CA PHE A 3 -10.63 -12.38 13.17
C PHE A 3 -10.67 -10.95 13.76
N LEU A 4 -11.85 -10.32 13.79
CA LEU A 4 -12.00 -8.96 14.31
C LEU A 4 -11.67 -8.85 15.79
N VAL A 5 -11.96 -9.91 16.56
CA VAL A 5 -11.63 -9.99 17.99
C VAL A 5 -10.14 -10.28 18.19
N ASP A 6 -9.61 -11.27 17.44
CA ASP A 6 -8.22 -11.71 17.58
C ASP A 6 -7.21 -10.60 17.22
N TYR A 7 -7.57 -9.69 16.29
CA TYR A 7 -6.74 -8.59 15.82
C TYR A 7 -7.26 -7.20 16.20
N ALA A 8 -8.15 -7.11 17.20
CA ALA A 8 -8.82 -5.86 17.56
C ALA A 8 -7.85 -4.69 17.82
N ALA A 9 -6.75 -4.93 18.52
CA ALA A 9 -5.75 -3.90 18.82
C ALA A 9 -5.06 -3.35 17.56
N GLN A 10 -4.68 -4.25 16.63
CA GLN A 10 -4.04 -3.86 15.37
C GLN A 10 -5.03 -3.14 14.45
N LEU A 11 -6.30 -3.57 14.41
CA LEU A 11 -7.35 -2.93 13.62
C LEU A 11 -7.72 -1.55 14.17
N THR A 12 -7.73 -1.38 15.49
CA THR A 12 -7.90 -0.05 16.12
C THR A 12 -6.74 0.87 15.74
N ALA A 13 -5.49 0.41 15.91
CA ALA A 13 -4.31 1.19 15.53
C ALA A 13 -4.30 1.53 14.03
N PHE A 14 -4.78 0.62 13.17
CA PHE A 14 -4.93 0.86 11.74
C PHE A 14 -5.99 1.92 11.43
N THR A 15 -7.12 1.90 12.13
CA THR A 15 -8.16 2.94 12.04
C THR A 15 -7.61 4.31 12.43
N ASP A 16 -6.92 4.40 13.57
CA ASP A 16 -6.35 5.65 14.08
C ASP A 16 -5.29 6.21 13.13
N PHE A 17 -4.38 5.35 12.64
CA PHE A 17 -3.36 5.70 11.67
C PHE A 17 -3.96 6.24 10.36
N SER A 18 -4.96 5.55 9.84
CA SER A 18 -5.66 5.93 8.61
C SER A 18 -6.43 7.22 8.77
N GLY A 19 -7.13 7.39 9.88
CA GLY A 19 -7.89 8.58 10.21
C GLY A 19 -6.99 9.81 10.37
N ALA A 20 -5.84 9.67 11.03
CA ALA A 20 -4.87 10.74 11.20
C ALA A 20 -4.31 11.25 9.86
N LEU A 21 -4.02 10.34 8.92
CA LEU A 21 -3.58 10.70 7.56
C LEU A 21 -4.73 11.28 6.74
N GLY A 22 -5.92 10.69 6.81
CA GLY A 22 -7.11 11.14 6.10
C GLY A 22 -7.62 12.53 6.53
N ALA A 23 -7.28 12.96 7.73
CA ALA A 23 -7.59 14.32 8.21
C ALA A 23 -6.66 15.41 7.62
N ARG A 24 -5.64 15.04 6.85
CA ARG A 24 -4.62 15.93 6.31
C ARG A 24 -4.80 16.12 4.80
N PRO A 25 -5.45 17.21 4.33
CA PRO A 25 -5.65 17.45 2.89
C PRO A 25 -4.34 17.72 2.12
N ASP A 26 -3.27 18.05 2.82
CA ASP A 26 -1.92 18.17 2.26
C ASP A 26 -1.26 16.78 2.06
N TYR A 27 -1.79 15.71 2.66
CA TYR A 27 -1.33 14.34 2.46
C TYR A 27 -2.21 13.54 1.51
N VAL A 28 -3.54 13.65 1.62
CA VAL A 28 -4.48 12.94 0.76
C VAL A 28 -5.67 13.80 0.40
N GLN A 29 -6.23 13.60 -0.80
CA GLN A 29 -7.40 14.31 -1.29
C GLN A 29 -8.45 13.30 -1.75
N GLY A 30 -9.69 13.49 -1.29
CA GLY A 30 -10.81 12.60 -1.60
C GLY A 30 -10.51 11.13 -1.28
N GLY A 31 -10.74 10.23 -2.21
CA GLY A 31 -10.43 8.80 -2.10
C GLY A 31 -8.97 8.41 -2.36
N GLY A 32 -8.08 9.39 -2.59
CA GLY A 32 -6.67 9.16 -2.87
C GLY A 32 -5.91 8.57 -1.69
N GLY A 33 -4.75 7.98 -1.97
CA GLY A 33 -3.93 7.31 -0.99
C GLY A 33 -4.55 6.04 -0.41
N ASN A 34 -3.75 5.26 0.27
CA ASN A 34 -4.21 4.09 1.02
C ASN A 34 -3.21 3.73 2.13
N THR A 35 -3.71 2.99 3.10
CA THR A 35 -2.95 2.50 4.24
C THR A 35 -3.13 1.00 4.38
N SER A 36 -2.14 0.34 4.99
CA SER A 36 -2.27 -1.06 5.37
C SER A 36 -1.54 -1.37 6.67
N VAL A 37 -1.94 -2.46 7.32
CA VAL A 37 -1.25 -3.03 8.48
C VAL A 37 -1.05 -4.53 8.30
N LYS A 38 0.13 -5.05 8.71
CA LYS A 38 0.44 -6.47 8.71
C LYS A 38 0.16 -7.07 10.08
N MET A 39 -0.39 -8.29 10.07
CA MET A 39 -0.79 -9.03 11.27
C MET A 39 -0.33 -10.49 11.17
N ALA A 40 0.25 -11.00 12.26
CA ALA A 40 0.67 -12.40 12.41
C ALA A 40 1.53 -12.96 11.27
N HIS A 41 2.33 -12.12 10.58
CA HIS A 41 3.15 -12.51 9.42
C HIS A 41 2.38 -13.20 8.28
N GLN A 42 1.05 -13.09 8.27
CA GLN A 42 0.18 -13.74 7.30
C GLN A 42 -0.84 -12.80 6.68
N TRP A 43 -1.43 -11.91 7.47
CA TRP A 43 -2.56 -11.09 7.03
C TRP A 43 -2.16 -9.63 6.86
N MET A 44 -2.77 -8.99 5.88
CA MET A 44 -2.70 -7.55 5.65
C MET A 44 -4.11 -7.00 5.55
N ALA A 45 -4.49 -6.10 6.45
CA ALA A 45 -5.63 -5.23 6.23
C ALA A 45 -5.18 -4.04 5.38
N ILE A 46 -5.90 -3.73 4.32
CA ILE A 46 -5.61 -2.62 3.41
C ILE A 46 -6.91 -1.90 3.02
N LYS A 47 -6.87 -0.58 2.93
CA LYS A 47 -8.01 0.23 2.49
C LYS A 47 -8.66 -0.35 1.23
N ALA A 48 -9.97 -0.46 1.27
CA ALA A 48 -10.74 -0.90 0.11
C ALA A 48 -10.82 0.21 -0.96
N SER A 49 -10.93 -0.22 -2.22
CA SER A 49 -11.14 0.67 -3.35
C SER A 49 -12.48 1.39 -3.22
N GLY A 50 -12.50 2.70 -3.49
CA GLY A 50 -13.72 3.53 -3.46
C GLY A 50 -14.00 4.21 -2.12
N PHE A 51 -13.22 3.96 -1.07
CA PHE A 51 -13.35 4.61 0.25
C PHE A 51 -12.28 5.67 0.48
N CYS A 52 -12.56 6.62 1.37
CA CYS A 52 -11.56 7.53 1.91
C CYS A 52 -10.80 6.89 3.08
N LEU A 53 -9.62 7.42 3.42
CA LEU A 53 -8.88 6.96 4.62
C LEU A 53 -9.67 7.20 5.91
N SER A 54 -10.45 8.26 5.95
CA SER A 54 -11.33 8.60 7.08
C SER A 54 -12.53 7.67 7.25
N ASP A 55 -12.82 6.81 6.27
CA ASP A 55 -13.94 5.87 6.36
C ASP A 55 -13.56 4.57 7.09
N ILE A 56 -12.25 4.31 7.22
CA ILE A 56 -11.76 3.07 7.83
C ILE A 56 -12.18 3.00 9.30
N ARG A 57 -12.80 1.87 9.67
CA ARG A 57 -13.20 1.49 11.03
C ARG A 57 -12.70 0.07 11.29
N PRO A 58 -12.67 -0.40 12.56
CA PRO A 58 -12.22 -1.75 12.88
C PRO A 58 -12.96 -2.89 12.14
N ASP A 59 -14.14 -2.60 11.59
CA ASP A 59 -15.02 -3.54 10.89
C ASP A 59 -15.48 -3.04 9.50
N HIS A 60 -14.86 -1.98 8.96
CA HIS A 60 -15.36 -1.34 7.74
C HIS A 60 -14.26 -0.71 6.87
N ALA A 61 -14.52 -0.63 5.54
CA ALA A 61 -13.77 0.08 4.52
C ALA A 61 -12.35 -0.46 4.22
N TYR A 62 -12.08 -1.73 4.54
CA TYR A 62 -10.85 -2.40 4.17
C TYR A 62 -11.09 -3.85 3.73
N ALA A 63 -10.12 -4.42 3.04
CA ALA A 63 -10.07 -5.84 2.71
C ALA A 63 -8.91 -6.51 3.47
N VAL A 64 -9.04 -7.81 3.74
CA VAL A 64 -7.97 -8.61 4.34
C VAL A 64 -7.39 -9.54 3.28
N LEU A 65 -6.06 -9.56 3.16
CA LEU A 65 -5.34 -10.39 2.20
C LEU A 65 -4.27 -11.24 2.89
N ASN A 66 -4.01 -12.41 2.31
CA ASN A 66 -2.82 -13.19 2.59
C ASN A 66 -1.63 -12.53 1.85
N TYR A 67 -0.97 -11.58 2.52
CA TYR A 67 0.08 -10.79 1.86
C TYR A 67 1.35 -11.58 1.48
N PRO A 68 1.76 -12.66 2.14
CA PRO A 68 2.81 -13.54 1.66
C PRO A 68 2.58 -14.09 0.24
N VAL A 69 1.33 -14.34 -0.15
CA VAL A 69 0.99 -14.79 -1.52
C VAL A 69 1.32 -13.68 -2.53
N LEU A 70 0.87 -12.44 -2.26
CA LEU A 70 1.20 -11.30 -3.12
C LEU A 70 2.71 -11.04 -3.15
N ARG A 71 3.34 -10.97 -1.97
CA ARG A 71 4.80 -10.75 -1.84
C ARG A 71 5.59 -11.80 -2.60
N GLY A 72 5.19 -13.06 -2.49
CA GLY A 72 5.81 -14.18 -3.22
C GLY A 72 5.69 -14.03 -4.72
N PHE A 73 4.52 -13.62 -5.21
CA PHE A 73 4.31 -13.35 -6.64
C PHE A 73 5.31 -12.31 -7.16
N TYR A 74 5.39 -11.13 -6.54
CA TYR A 74 6.26 -10.05 -6.99
C TYR A 74 7.76 -10.31 -6.78
N ARG A 75 8.14 -11.13 -5.80
CA ARG A 75 9.54 -11.47 -5.55
C ARG A 75 10.09 -12.58 -6.42
N ASN A 76 9.23 -13.48 -6.93
CA ASN A 76 9.63 -14.66 -7.67
C ASN A 76 9.45 -14.53 -9.19
N HIS A 77 8.94 -13.39 -9.66
CA HIS A 77 8.72 -13.15 -11.09
C HIS A 77 9.27 -11.76 -11.48
N LEU A 78 9.40 -11.55 -12.78
CA LEU A 78 9.69 -10.27 -13.40
C LEU A 78 8.47 -9.79 -14.19
N ALA A 79 8.29 -8.49 -14.36
CA ALA A 79 7.16 -7.94 -15.11
C ALA A 79 7.08 -8.50 -16.54
N GLN A 80 8.21 -8.77 -17.16
CA GLN A 80 8.35 -9.32 -18.52
C GLN A 80 7.93 -10.78 -18.65
N ASP A 81 7.74 -11.50 -17.54
CA ASP A 81 7.30 -12.91 -17.56
C ASP A 81 5.82 -13.02 -17.94
N PHE A 82 5.10 -11.90 -18.00
CA PHE A 82 3.66 -11.85 -18.23
C PHE A 82 3.30 -11.08 -19.51
N GLU A 83 2.44 -11.67 -20.32
CA GLU A 83 1.86 -10.99 -21.48
C GLU A 83 0.99 -9.79 -21.04
N ASN A 84 0.22 -9.96 -19.97
CA ASN A 84 -0.57 -8.90 -19.33
C ASN A 84 -0.35 -8.91 -17.82
N VAL A 85 0.66 -8.16 -17.39
CA VAL A 85 1.08 -8.09 -15.99
C VAL A 85 -0.02 -7.54 -15.06
N GLU A 86 -0.84 -6.59 -15.53
CA GLU A 86 -1.94 -6.03 -14.74
C GLU A 86 -3.04 -7.05 -14.49
N ALA A 87 -3.39 -7.83 -15.50
CA ALA A 87 -4.34 -8.94 -15.35
C ALA A 87 -3.81 -9.99 -14.37
N SER A 88 -2.54 -10.39 -14.51
CA SER A 88 -1.91 -11.37 -13.62
C SER A 88 -1.87 -10.89 -12.16
N GLY A 89 -1.45 -9.65 -11.93
CA GLY A 89 -1.46 -9.05 -10.59
C GLY A 89 -2.87 -8.97 -9.98
N SER A 90 -3.88 -8.64 -10.80
CA SER A 90 -5.28 -8.59 -10.35
C SER A 90 -5.80 -9.97 -9.95
N VAL A 91 -5.43 -11.03 -10.68
CA VAL A 91 -5.80 -12.41 -10.34
C VAL A 91 -5.21 -12.81 -9.00
N VAL A 92 -3.91 -12.61 -8.81
CA VAL A 92 -3.22 -12.96 -7.56
C VAL A 92 -3.78 -12.16 -6.37
N ALA A 93 -4.05 -10.87 -6.56
CA ALA A 93 -4.65 -10.04 -5.52
C ALA A 93 -6.04 -10.56 -5.11
N LYS A 94 -6.85 -10.99 -6.08
CA LYS A 94 -8.18 -11.57 -5.84
C LYS A 94 -8.09 -12.91 -5.10
N GLU A 95 -7.16 -13.77 -5.48
CA GLU A 95 -6.95 -15.07 -4.84
C GLU A 95 -6.41 -14.93 -3.40
N ALA A 96 -5.68 -13.85 -3.12
CA ALA A 96 -5.15 -13.57 -1.79
C ALA A 96 -6.22 -13.05 -0.81
N ILE A 97 -7.43 -12.66 -1.27
CA ILE A 97 -8.47 -12.14 -0.39
C ILE A 97 -8.94 -13.21 0.60
N ARG A 98 -8.93 -12.84 1.88
CA ARG A 98 -9.56 -13.61 2.96
C ARG A 98 -10.95 -13.04 3.25
N GLN A 99 -11.96 -13.89 3.19
CA GLN A 99 -13.28 -13.55 3.73
C GLN A 99 -13.22 -13.58 5.26
N VAL A 100 -13.76 -12.54 5.89
CA VAL A 100 -13.79 -12.36 7.33
C VAL A 100 -15.24 -12.15 7.78
N ASP A 101 -15.69 -12.95 8.74
CA ASP A 101 -17.03 -12.80 9.31
C ASP A 101 -17.17 -11.44 9.99
N GLY A 102 -18.24 -10.72 9.67
CA GLY A 102 -18.50 -9.37 10.17
C GLY A 102 -17.80 -8.24 9.38
N LEU A 103 -17.11 -8.57 8.30
CA LEU A 103 -16.52 -7.59 7.39
C LEU A 103 -17.14 -7.73 5.99
N ASP A 104 -17.50 -6.60 5.37
CA ASP A 104 -17.97 -6.59 4.00
C ASP A 104 -16.92 -7.16 3.04
N SER A 105 -17.38 -7.90 2.02
CA SER A 105 -16.50 -8.41 0.95
C SER A 105 -16.17 -7.28 -0.02
N LEU A 106 -15.13 -6.53 0.28
CA LEU A 106 -14.69 -5.37 -0.48
C LEU A 106 -13.48 -5.69 -1.36
N ARG A 107 -13.38 -4.97 -2.48
CA ARG A 107 -12.20 -5.05 -3.34
C ARG A 107 -11.05 -4.26 -2.72
N PRO A 108 -9.85 -4.86 -2.53
CA PRO A 108 -8.68 -4.14 -2.06
C PRO A 108 -8.26 -3.05 -3.05
N SER A 109 -7.44 -2.10 -2.59
CA SER A 109 -6.75 -1.16 -3.47
C SER A 109 -5.96 -1.91 -4.55
N VAL A 110 -5.91 -1.35 -5.76
CA VAL A 110 -5.08 -1.87 -6.87
C VAL A 110 -3.59 -1.88 -6.52
N GLU A 111 -3.22 -1.14 -5.49
CA GLU A 111 -1.85 -0.97 -4.98
C GLU A 111 -1.49 -1.94 -3.85
N ALA A 112 -2.36 -2.91 -3.55
CA ALA A 112 -2.09 -3.95 -2.55
C ALA A 112 -0.77 -4.70 -2.82
N GLY A 113 -0.33 -4.75 -4.07
CA GLY A 113 0.94 -5.34 -4.47
C GLY A 113 2.12 -4.73 -3.73
N PHE A 114 2.41 -3.44 -3.91
CA PHE A 114 3.56 -2.82 -3.25
C PHE A 114 3.39 -2.70 -1.74
N HIS A 115 2.17 -2.58 -1.23
CA HIS A 115 1.93 -2.69 0.20
C HIS A 115 2.40 -4.04 0.76
N SER A 116 2.27 -5.13 -0.01
CA SER A 116 2.72 -6.45 0.42
C SER A 116 4.24 -6.55 0.55
N LEU A 117 5.01 -5.74 -0.19
CA LEU A 117 6.47 -5.74 -0.18
C LEU A 117 7.08 -5.14 1.09
N LEU A 118 6.36 -4.20 1.71
CA LEU A 118 6.77 -3.45 2.90
C LEU A 118 6.20 -4.09 4.16
N ASP A 119 6.80 -3.81 5.33
CA ASP A 119 6.40 -4.41 6.61
C ASP A 119 5.71 -3.41 7.53
N GLY A 120 5.04 -3.93 8.57
CA GLY A 120 4.36 -3.16 9.60
C GLY A 120 3.18 -2.36 9.08
N PHE A 121 3.16 -1.08 9.37
CA PHE A 121 2.22 -0.10 8.84
C PHE A 121 2.81 0.53 7.57
N VAL A 122 1.99 0.64 6.52
CA VAL A 122 2.37 1.29 5.27
C VAL A 122 1.38 2.40 4.96
N ALA A 123 1.90 3.58 4.65
CA ALA A 123 1.13 4.71 4.15
C ALA A 123 1.53 5.01 2.70
N HIS A 124 0.57 5.04 1.82
CA HIS A 124 0.67 5.68 0.51
C HIS A 124 -0.14 6.97 0.54
N THR A 125 0.50 8.07 0.28
CA THR A 125 -0.11 9.41 0.29
C THR A 125 0.09 10.11 -1.04
N HIS A 126 -0.80 11.02 -1.37
CA HIS A 126 -0.65 11.97 -2.47
C HIS A 126 -0.20 13.34 -1.93
N SER A 127 0.87 13.33 -1.10
CA SER A 127 1.37 14.55 -0.48
C SER A 127 1.62 15.64 -1.52
N VAL A 128 1.01 16.81 -1.33
CA VAL A 128 1.14 17.97 -2.23
C VAL A 128 2.62 18.34 -2.39
N TYR A 129 3.37 18.35 -1.30
CA TYR A 129 4.79 18.72 -1.32
C TYR A 129 5.66 17.66 -1.99
N ALA A 130 5.42 16.38 -1.71
CA ALA A 130 6.16 15.30 -2.35
C ALA A 130 5.87 15.24 -3.85
N ASN A 131 4.61 15.41 -4.25
CA ASN A 131 4.24 15.47 -5.66
C ASN A 131 4.87 16.68 -6.39
N LEU A 132 4.86 17.86 -5.74
CA LEU A 132 5.51 19.04 -6.31
C LEU A 132 7.01 18.81 -6.53
N ALA A 133 7.70 18.19 -5.57
CA ALA A 133 9.11 17.84 -5.70
C ALA A 133 9.34 16.77 -6.78
N ALA A 134 8.56 15.69 -6.77
CA ALA A 134 8.71 14.57 -7.71
C ALA A 134 8.37 14.92 -9.16
N CYS A 135 7.48 15.90 -9.39
CA CYS A 135 7.15 16.39 -10.73
C CYS A 135 8.15 17.44 -11.27
N SER A 136 9.16 17.81 -10.47
CA SER A 136 10.22 18.73 -10.89
C SER A 136 11.28 17.98 -11.72
N ASP A 137 11.91 18.65 -12.67
CA ASP A 137 13.11 18.18 -13.36
C ASP A 137 14.33 18.06 -12.43
N GLN A 138 14.26 18.63 -11.23
CA GLN A 138 15.27 18.57 -10.20
C GLN A 138 14.86 17.68 -9.01
N ALA A 139 13.94 16.74 -9.22
CA ALA A 139 13.35 15.91 -8.18
C ALA A 139 14.40 15.30 -7.22
N GLN A 140 15.48 14.71 -7.76
CA GLN A 140 16.56 14.12 -6.96
C GLN A 140 17.21 15.17 -6.04
N ALA A 141 17.64 16.31 -6.59
CA ALA A 141 18.32 17.35 -5.82
C ALA A 141 17.41 17.98 -4.73
N VAL A 142 16.12 18.13 -5.04
CA VAL A 142 15.12 18.64 -4.07
C VAL A 142 14.92 17.65 -2.94
N MET A 143 14.79 16.35 -3.24
CA MET A 143 14.60 15.31 -2.24
C MET A 143 15.84 15.08 -1.40
N ASP A 144 17.04 15.07 -2.01
CA ASP A 144 18.31 14.99 -1.28
C ASP A 144 18.43 16.09 -0.23
N LYS A 145 18.12 17.33 -0.61
CA LYS A 145 18.15 18.47 0.31
C LYS A 145 17.06 18.39 1.38
N ALA A 146 15.84 18.01 0.99
CA ALA A 146 14.71 17.93 1.94
C ALA A 146 14.86 16.83 2.98
N LEU A 147 15.55 15.74 2.63
CA LEU A 147 15.68 14.54 3.46
C LEU A 147 17.08 14.34 4.03
N ALA A 148 18.01 15.32 3.85
CA ALA A 148 19.40 15.23 4.30
C ALA A 148 19.55 14.85 5.78
N ASP A 149 18.68 15.38 6.64
CA ASP A 149 18.70 15.17 8.09
C ASP A 149 17.54 14.26 8.59
N ALA A 150 16.85 13.57 7.67
CA ALA A 150 15.63 12.81 8.03
C ALA A 150 15.90 11.53 8.84
N GLY A 151 17.15 11.03 8.86
CA GLY A 151 17.53 9.82 9.56
C GLY A 151 17.00 8.52 8.94
N TYR A 152 16.41 8.59 7.74
CA TYR A 152 15.97 7.45 6.94
C TYR A 152 16.33 7.67 5.46
N GLY A 153 16.46 6.57 4.72
CA GLY A 153 16.69 6.64 3.29
C GLY A 153 15.40 6.78 2.47
N TYR A 154 15.57 7.10 1.20
CA TYR A 154 14.46 7.15 0.24
C TYR A 154 14.93 6.66 -1.13
N VAL A 155 13.96 6.30 -1.97
CA VAL A 155 14.19 5.90 -3.36
C VAL A 155 13.20 6.63 -4.26
N LEU A 156 13.67 7.23 -5.34
CA LEU A 156 12.82 7.74 -6.40
C LEU A 156 12.52 6.63 -7.40
N VAL A 157 11.25 6.33 -7.59
CA VAL A 157 10.77 5.39 -8.60
C VAL A 157 10.29 6.20 -9.80
N PRO A 158 10.71 5.87 -11.03
CA PRO A 158 10.17 6.51 -12.23
C PRO A 158 8.65 6.40 -12.30
N TYR A 159 8.01 7.33 -13.01
CA TYR A 159 6.57 7.26 -13.19
C TYR A 159 6.16 5.95 -13.87
N VAL A 160 5.25 5.26 -13.24
CA VAL A 160 4.60 4.04 -13.74
C VAL A 160 3.13 4.11 -13.32
N ASP A 161 2.22 3.70 -14.19
CA ASP A 161 0.80 3.65 -13.87
C ASP A 161 0.53 2.75 -12.65
N PRO A 162 -0.42 3.14 -11.77
CA PRO A 162 -0.77 2.35 -10.59
C PRO A 162 -1.21 0.93 -10.94
N GLY A 163 -0.63 -0.06 -10.26
CA GLY A 163 -0.97 -1.47 -10.46
C GLY A 163 0.21 -2.41 -10.27
N ALA A 164 0.18 -3.52 -11.00
CA ALA A 164 1.22 -4.53 -10.91
C ALA A 164 2.58 -4.04 -11.44
N ARG A 165 2.60 -3.25 -12.53
CA ARG A 165 3.83 -2.66 -13.07
C ARG A 165 4.53 -1.77 -12.06
N LEU A 166 3.77 -0.89 -11.39
CA LEU A 166 4.31 -0.05 -10.33
C LEU A 166 4.88 -0.90 -9.19
N THR A 167 4.21 -1.99 -8.83
CA THR A 167 4.69 -2.90 -7.78
C THR A 167 6.03 -3.52 -8.15
N PHE A 168 6.21 -3.98 -9.39
CA PHE A 168 7.51 -4.50 -9.87
C PHE A 168 8.58 -3.42 -9.88
N ALA A 169 8.27 -2.21 -10.34
CA ALA A 169 9.22 -1.09 -10.33
C ALA A 169 9.68 -0.73 -8.90
N ILE A 170 8.76 -0.76 -7.92
CA ILE A 170 9.09 -0.57 -6.52
C ILE A 170 9.94 -1.73 -5.98
N GLN A 171 9.63 -3.00 -6.33
CA GLN A 171 10.43 -4.16 -5.95
C GLN A 171 11.87 -4.05 -6.46
N ASP A 172 12.05 -3.65 -7.72
CA ASP A 172 13.37 -3.45 -8.33
C ASP A 172 14.15 -2.35 -7.61
N ALA A 173 13.49 -1.22 -7.33
CA ALA A 173 14.08 -0.10 -6.63
C ALA A 173 14.49 -0.46 -5.18
N LEU A 174 13.66 -1.21 -4.46
CA LEU A 174 13.97 -1.71 -3.11
C LEU A 174 15.16 -2.69 -3.12
N THR A 175 15.24 -3.54 -4.15
CA THR A 175 16.34 -4.50 -4.30
C THR A 175 17.66 -3.78 -4.60
N ALA A 176 17.62 -2.74 -5.42
CA ALA A 176 18.80 -1.95 -5.77
C ALA A 176 19.29 -1.06 -4.59
N TYR A 177 18.41 -0.74 -3.64
CA TYR A 177 18.74 0.10 -2.48
C TYR A 177 19.42 -0.68 -1.34
N GLN A 178 19.27 -2.01 -1.28
CA GLN A 178 19.89 -2.89 -0.27
C GLN A 178 21.39 -3.10 -0.54
#